data_5dea99f3408d98eaac3ae312c7a2f339
#
_entry.id   5dea99f3408d98eaac3ae312c7a2f339
#
_cell.length_a   1.000
_cell.length_b   1.000
_cell.length_c   1.000
_cell.angle_alpha   90.00
_cell.angle_beta   90.00
_cell.angle_gamma   90.00
#
_symmetry.space_group_name_H-M   'P 1'
#
loop_
_entity.id
_entity.type
_entity.pdbx_description
1 polymer ?
#
loop_
_entity_poly.entity_id
_entity_poly.type
_entity_poly.pdbx_seq_one_letter_code
_entity_poly.pdbx_strand_id
1 'polypeptide(L)'
;MNRKGNKQLPLFEEEVEAAEAAAEAEEKEGEKKPLVEATTLWDYPTQSYGKRPKGNNKYPGVTPAFIIYNLVQRYTKPGDLVVDPMCGSGTTIDVCEEEGRKAVCFDIAPARSDIIQNDAREIPLEEETADLVFVDSPYSDNLKYNDHPACIGKISCEEERFFDELEKAMGECCRILKPGKVLGWLIGDQWVKKKFTPVGFLVYERLCKYFETVDIICVVRRGQASNTAVWYYRARKFNFFLRGFKYLFIMRKPDAKPKKGGRREVKWAHYKRK
;
A
#
# COMPACT_ATOMS: atom_id res chain seq x y z
N MET A 1 -5.71 -28.62 48.59
CA MET A 1 -6.00 -28.24 47.19
C MET A 1 -4.99 -27.21 46.75
N ASN A 2 -3.97 -27.66 46.02
CA ASN A 2 -2.84 -26.84 45.57
C ASN A 2 -3.21 -26.15 44.25
N ARG A 3 -3.29 -24.81 44.23
CA ARG A 3 -3.30 -24.03 43.02
C ARG A 3 -1.87 -23.95 42.50
N LYS A 4 -1.55 -24.66 41.43
CA LYS A 4 -0.30 -24.52 40.70
C LYS A 4 -0.30 -23.14 39.99
N GLY A 5 0.61 -22.27 40.40
CA GLY A 5 0.86 -21.00 39.74
C GLY A 5 1.35 -21.23 38.30
N ASN A 6 0.78 -20.49 37.39
CA ASN A 6 1.17 -20.41 35.99
C ASN A 6 2.54 -19.69 35.92
N LYS A 7 3.62 -20.42 35.71
CA LYS A 7 4.95 -19.84 35.44
C LYS A 7 4.92 -19.36 33.99
N GLN A 8 4.71 -18.08 33.77
CA GLN A 8 5.04 -17.43 32.49
C GLN A 8 6.54 -17.57 32.25
N LEU A 9 6.88 -17.83 30.98
CA LEU A 9 8.26 -18.11 30.56
C LEU A 9 9.15 -16.85 30.70
N PRO A 10 10.31 -16.94 31.39
CA PRO A 10 11.21 -15.79 31.61
C PRO A 10 11.78 -15.17 30.34
N LEU A 11 11.82 -15.91 29.24
CA LEU A 11 12.33 -15.46 27.92
C LEU A 11 11.53 -14.32 27.28
N PHE A 12 10.22 -14.18 27.59
CA PHE A 12 9.39 -13.13 27.02
C PHE A 12 9.60 -11.77 27.71
N GLU A 13 9.92 -11.76 28.99
CA GLU A 13 10.13 -10.51 29.74
C GLU A 13 11.49 -9.88 29.38
N GLU A 14 12.55 -10.66 29.20
CA GLU A 14 13.87 -10.16 28.75
C GLU A 14 13.84 -9.63 27.32
N GLU A 15 13.07 -10.25 26.41
CA GLU A 15 12.91 -9.76 25.04
C GLU A 15 12.09 -8.46 25.00
N VAL A 16 11.08 -8.30 25.87
CA VAL A 16 10.29 -7.08 25.98
C VAL A 16 11.12 -5.95 26.58
N GLU A 17 11.86 -6.19 27.69
CA GLU A 17 12.76 -5.20 28.28
C GLU A 17 13.88 -4.77 27.31
N ALA A 18 14.43 -5.73 26.54
CA ALA A 18 15.45 -5.41 25.54
C ALA A 18 14.87 -4.58 24.38
N ALA A 19 13.62 -4.84 23.98
CA ALA A 19 12.93 -4.06 22.95
C ALA A 19 12.56 -2.66 23.46
N GLU A 20 12.13 -2.52 24.72
CA GLU A 20 11.85 -1.22 25.35
C GLU A 20 13.12 -0.41 25.55
N ALA A 21 14.22 -1.03 26.00
CA ALA A 21 15.53 -0.38 26.15
C ALA A 21 16.12 0.04 24.80
N ALA A 22 15.92 -0.75 23.73
CA ALA A 22 16.32 -0.38 22.38
C ALA A 22 15.50 0.81 21.85
N ALA A 23 14.20 0.84 22.12
CA ALA A 23 13.32 1.94 21.77
C ALA A 23 13.68 3.24 22.53
N GLU A 24 14.06 3.15 23.83
CA GLU A 24 14.53 4.28 24.61
C GLU A 24 15.94 4.77 24.20
N ALA A 25 16.80 3.89 23.72
CA ALA A 25 18.13 4.25 23.21
C ALA A 25 18.03 4.98 21.87
N GLU A 26 17.10 4.59 20.99
CA GLU A 26 16.78 5.29 19.73
C GLU A 26 16.15 6.68 19.97
N GLU A 27 15.54 6.92 21.14
CA GLU A 27 14.99 8.24 21.50
C GLU A 27 16.06 9.31 21.79
N LYS A 28 17.31 8.96 22.02
CA LYS A 28 18.37 9.88 22.47
C LYS A 28 19.28 10.41 21.37
N GLU A 29 19.26 9.84 20.16
CA GLU A 29 20.17 10.26 19.09
C GLU A 29 19.44 10.34 17.74
N GLY A 30 19.18 11.58 17.26
CA GLY A 30 18.74 11.82 15.90
C GLY A 30 17.22 11.95 15.71
N GLU A 31 16.81 12.38 14.52
CA GLU A 31 15.40 12.56 14.15
C GLU A 31 14.55 11.35 14.51
N LYS A 32 13.51 11.57 15.33
CA LYS A 32 12.60 10.54 15.79
C LYS A 32 11.89 9.86 14.61
N LYS A 33 12.38 8.70 14.18
CA LYS A 33 11.72 7.90 13.14
C LYS A 33 10.40 7.34 13.66
N PRO A 34 9.38 7.15 12.80
CA PRO A 34 8.13 6.55 13.23
C PRO A 34 8.34 5.09 13.63
N LEU A 35 7.56 4.64 14.61
CA LEU A 35 7.49 3.21 14.93
C LEU A 35 6.89 2.43 13.76
N VAL A 36 7.38 1.22 13.56
CA VAL A 36 6.80 0.30 12.57
C VAL A 36 5.48 -0.24 13.10
N GLU A 37 4.42 -0.08 12.33
CA GLU A 37 3.08 -0.49 12.73
C GLU A 37 2.97 -2.00 13.00
N ALA A 38 2.33 -2.34 14.11
CA ALA A 38 2.11 -3.73 14.52
C ALA A 38 0.68 -4.23 14.28
N THR A 39 -0.24 -3.35 13.88
CA THR A 39 -1.67 -3.67 13.67
C THR A 39 -2.09 -3.48 12.22
N THR A 40 -3.29 -3.92 11.87
CA THR A 40 -3.87 -3.75 10.53
C THR A 40 -4.71 -2.48 10.40
N LEU A 41 -4.71 -1.59 11.37
CA LEU A 41 -5.33 -0.27 11.31
C LEU A 41 -4.25 0.81 11.42
N TRP A 42 -3.96 1.49 10.30
CA TRP A 42 -2.96 2.53 10.22
C TRP A 42 -3.60 3.91 10.17
N ASP A 43 -3.20 4.79 11.07
CA ASP A 43 -3.74 6.13 11.19
C ASP A 43 -2.62 7.16 11.36
N TYR A 44 -2.37 7.95 10.32
CA TYR A 44 -1.28 8.92 10.29
C TYR A 44 -1.81 10.35 10.31
N PRO A 45 -1.44 11.17 11.30
CA PRO A 45 -1.94 12.54 11.44
C PRO A 45 -1.40 13.48 10.36
N THR A 46 -0.22 13.16 9.78
CA THR A 46 0.49 14.01 8.82
C THR A 46 0.88 13.24 7.57
N GLN A 47 1.26 13.97 6.52
CA GLN A 47 1.74 13.40 5.25
C GLN A 47 3.17 12.85 5.38
N SER A 48 4.03 13.56 6.09
CA SER A 48 5.44 13.24 6.23
C SER A 48 5.83 13.12 7.70
N TYR A 49 6.83 12.31 7.98
CA TYR A 49 7.53 12.22 9.25
C TYR A 49 8.91 12.89 9.14
N GLY A 50 9.57 13.13 10.31
CA GLY A 50 10.86 13.78 10.36
C GLY A 50 10.82 15.24 9.91
N LYS A 51 11.98 15.83 9.60
CA LYS A 51 12.12 17.25 9.24
C LYS A 51 11.96 17.50 7.74
N ARG A 52 12.30 16.52 6.91
CA ARG A 52 12.23 16.65 5.45
C ARG A 52 10.85 16.28 4.93
N PRO A 53 10.20 17.14 4.12
CA PRO A 53 8.96 16.75 3.45
C PRO A 53 9.22 15.60 2.48
N LYS A 54 8.27 14.66 2.39
CA LYS A 54 8.31 13.52 1.47
C LYS A 54 7.14 13.62 0.50
N GLY A 55 7.45 13.63 -0.80
CA GLY A 55 6.47 13.97 -1.84
C GLY A 55 6.08 15.45 -1.80
N ASN A 56 5.02 15.77 -2.55
CA ASN A 56 4.50 17.13 -2.65
C ASN A 56 3.04 17.17 -2.16
N ASN A 57 2.78 17.82 -1.02
CA ASN A 57 1.43 17.94 -0.43
C ASN A 57 0.40 18.66 -1.32
N LYS A 58 0.85 19.37 -2.37
CA LYS A 58 -0.03 19.99 -3.36
C LYS A 58 -0.45 19.03 -4.47
N TYR A 59 0.21 17.87 -4.57
CA TYR A 59 -0.12 16.86 -5.56
C TYR A 59 -1.46 16.18 -5.20
N PRO A 60 -2.42 16.05 -6.14
CA PRO A 60 -3.69 15.39 -5.87
C PRO A 60 -3.50 13.94 -5.45
N GLY A 61 -3.99 13.57 -4.27
CA GLY A 61 -3.95 12.16 -3.82
C GLY A 61 -2.59 11.70 -3.32
N VAL A 62 -1.73 12.62 -2.83
CA VAL A 62 -0.41 12.27 -2.28
C VAL A 62 -0.52 11.17 -1.22
N THR A 63 0.38 10.18 -1.30
CA THR A 63 0.45 9.04 -0.38
C THR A 63 1.18 9.44 0.91
N PRO A 64 0.64 9.13 2.11
CA PRO A 64 1.39 9.32 3.36
C PRO A 64 2.69 8.53 3.39
N ALA A 65 3.80 9.21 3.68
CA ALA A 65 5.14 8.63 3.69
C ALA A 65 5.29 7.46 4.67
N PHE A 66 4.53 7.47 5.74
CA PHE A 66 4.47 6.39 6.74
C PHE A 66 4.09 5.03 6.13
N ILE A 67 3.25 5.01 5.10
CA ILE A 67 2.85 3.76 4.42
C ILE A 67 4.08 3.13 3.77
N ILE A 68 4.82 3.91 2.99
CA ILE A 68 6.02 3.45 2.31
C ILE A 68 7.11 3.09 3.31
N TYR A 69 7.28 3.91 4.36
CA TYR A 69 8.21 3.62 5.46
C TYR A 69 7.95 2.22 6.06
N ASN A 70 6.71 1.92 6.43
CA ASN A 70 6.35 0.62 7.01
C ASN A 70 6.62 -0.54 6.05
N LEU A 71 6.30 -0.39 4.76
CA LEU A 71 6.58 -1.42 3.75
C LEU A 71 8.08 -1.65 3.59
N VAL A 72 8.86 -0.57 3.50
CA VAL A 72 10.31 -0.61 3.33
C VAL A 72 10.97 -1.26 4.54
N GLN A 73 10.58 -0.91 5.76
CA GLN A 73 11.15 -1.49 6.99
C GLN A 73 10.80 -2.98 7.16
N ARG A 74 9.57 -3.38 6.79
CA ARG A 74 9.11 -4.77 6.98
C ARG A 74 9.60 -5.73 5.91
N TYR A 75 9.75 -5.27 4.66
CA TYR A 75 9.90 -6.17 3.51
C TYR A 75 11.19 -5.99 2.73
N THR A 76 12.05 -5.04 3.13
CA THR A 76 13.33 -4.78 2.48
C THR A 76 14.45 -4.56 3.49
N LYS A 77 15.69 -4.56 3.01
CA LYS A 77 16.93 -4.15 3.73
C LYS A 77 17.65 -3.04 2.95
N PRO A 78 18.57 -2.32 3.61
CA PRO A 78 19.40 -1.33 2.93
C PRO A 78 20.05 -1.91 1.66
N GLY A 79 19.99 -1.13 0.56
CA GLY A 79 20.48 -1.51 -0.75
C GLY A 79 19.47 -2.26 -1.65
N ASP A 80 18.36 -2.77 -1.11
CA ASP A 80 17.30 -3.40 -1.90
C ASP A 80 16.63 -2.39 -2.85
N LEU A 81 16.08 -2.90 -3.96
CA LEU A 81 15.40 -2.10 -4.99
C LEU A 81 13.89 -2.05 -4.74
N VAL A 82 13.37 -0.85 -4.58
CA VAL A 82 11.93 -0.54 -4.52
C VAL A 82 11.49 0.07 -5.83
N VAL A 83 10.40 -0.42 -6.41
CA VAL A 83 9.82 0.10 -7.65
C VAL A 83 8.42 0.64 -7.38
N ASP A 84 8.13 1.84 -7.90
CA ASP A 84 6.80 2.46 -7.86
C ASP A 84 6.41 2.90 -9.27
N PRO A 85 5.53 2.16 -9.96
CA PRO A 85 5.15 2.45 -11.34
C PRO A 85 4.09 3.55 -11.50
N MET A 86 3.56 4.10 -10.38
CA MET A 86 2.57 5.18 -10.35
C MET A 86 2.92 6.20 -9.26
N CYS A 87 4.17 6.68 -9.28
CA CYS A 87 4.84 7.36 -8.18
C CYS A 87 4.29 8.76 -7.84
N GLY A 88 3.54 9.38 -8.74
CA GLY A 88 2.92 10.69 -8.53
C GLY A 88 3.91 11.78 -8.11
N SER A 89 3.89 12.18 -6.83
CA SER A 89 4.74 13.26 -6.31
C SER A 89 6.13 12.83 -5.83
N GLY A 90 6.49 11.55 -5.92
CA GLY A 90 7.81 11.04 -5.56
C GLY A 90 8.00 10.68 -4.08
N THR A 91 6.92 10.46 -3.32
CA THR A 91 7.03 10.06 -1.90
C THR A 91 7.86 8.79 -1.71
N THR A 92 7.75 7.82 -2.62
CA THR A 92 8.52 6.58 -2.59
C THR A 92 10.02 6.83 -2.73
N ILE A 93 10.44 7.75 -3.59
CA ILE A 93 11.85 8.12 -3.76
C ILE A 93 12.40 8.68 -2.45
N ASP A 94 11.72 9.68 -1.89
CA ASP A 94 12.18 10.40 -0.70
C ASP A 94 12.31 9.48 0.53
N VAL A 95 11.37 8.53 0.70
CA VAL A 95 11.45 7.53 1.77
C VAL A 95 12.58 6.54 1.53
N CYS A 96 12.73 6.02 0.32
CA CYS A 96 13.77 5.06 0.01
C CYS A 96 15.18 5.65 0.17
N GLU A 97 15.37 6.91 -0.25
CA GLU A 97 16.63 7.63 -0.08
C GLU A 97 17.00 7.77 1.40
N GLU A 98 16.03 8.20 2.24
CA GLU A 98 16.24 8.36 3.68
C GLU A 98 16.53 7.03 4.39
N GLU A 99 15.89 5.95 3.92
CA GLU A 99 16.03 4.62 4.53
C GLU A 99 17.13 3.76 3.88
N GLY A 100 17.95 4.32 2.98
CA GLY A 100 19.07 3.63 2.35
C GLY A 100 18.67 2.53 1.37
N ARG A 101 17.49 2.62 0.76
CA ARG A 101 17.02 1.74 -0.32
C ARG A 101 17.21 2.43 -1.67
N LYS A 102 17.36 1.63 -2.73
CA LYS A 102 17.32 2.14 -4.09
C LYS A 102 15.86 2.28 -4.52
N ALA A 103 15.52 3.37 -5.22
CA ALA A 103 14.20 3.56 -5.80
C ALA A 103 14.30 3.72 -7.32
N VAL A 104 13.39 3.05 -8.05
CA VAL A 104 13.10 3.33 -9.46
C VAL A 104 11.63 3.61 -9.58
N CYS A 105 11.29 4.85 -9.95
CA CYS A 105 9.93 5.35 -9.93
C CYS A 105 9.51 5.86 -11.30
N PHE A 106 8.30 5.49 -11.69
CA PHE A 106 7.71 5.86 -12.95
C PHE A 106 6.38 6.59 -12.73
N ASP A 107 6.01 7.43 -13.67
CA ASP A 107 4.68 8.01 -13.78
C ASP A 107 4.37 8.32 -15.24
N ILE A 108 3.09 8.24 -15.63
CA ILE A 108 2.66 8.58 -17.00
C ILE A 108 2.88 10.06 -17.31
N ALA A 109 2.87 10.93 -16.29
CA ALA A 109 3.10 12.38 -16.36
C ALA A 109 3.95 12.83 -15.15
N PRO A 110 5.28 12.64 -15.20
CA PRO A 110 6.18 12.90 -14.07
C PRO A 110 6.07 14.33 -13.53
N ALA A 111 5.93 14.44 -12.21
CA ALA A 111 5.91 15.73 -11.50
C ALA A 111 7.30 16.20 -11.08
N ARG A 112 8.35 15.35 -11.20
CA ARG A 112 9.74 15.60 -10.81
C ARG A 112 10.69 15.01 -11.85
N SER A 113 11.90 15.56 -11.94
CA SER A 113 12.92 15.13 -12.92
C SER A 113 13.56 13.77 -12.60
N ASP A 114 13.45 13.30 -11.36
CA ASP A 114 13.93 12.01 -10.88
C ASP A 114 12.87 10.89 -11.02
N ILE A 115 11.70 11.20 -11.56
CA ILE A 115 10.66 10.24 -11.94
C ILE A 115 10.73 10.01 -13.45
N ILE A 116 10.81 8.76 -13.85
CA ILE A 116 10.92 8.38 -15.28
C ILE A 116 9.50 8.36 -15.88
N GLN A 117 9.33 9.02 -17.04
CA GLN A 117 8.06 8.95 -17.74
C GLN A 117 7.86 7.55 -18.32
N ASN A 118 6.80 6.86 -17.86
CA ASN A 118 6.45 5.53 -18.35
C ASN A 118 5.00 5.17 -18.03
N ASP A 119 4.46 4.25 -18.81
CA ASP A 119 3.17 3.62 -18.57
C ASP A 119 3.35 2.38 -17.67
N ALA A 120 2.62 2.30 -16.57
CA ALA A 120 2.70 1.19 -15.64
C ALA A 120 2.29 -0.19 -16.22
N ARG A 121 1.67 -0.17 -17.41
CA ARG A 121 1.28 -1.40 -18.15
C ARG A 121 2.42 -2.00 -18.97
N GLU A 122 3.56 -1.31 -19.04
CA GLU A 122 4.77 -1.75 -19.77
C GLU A 122 6.00 -1.17 -19.08
N ILE A 123 6.47 -1.84 -18.00
CA ILE A 123 7.57 -1.34 -17.17
C ILE A 123 8.91 -1.73 -17.80
N PRO A 124 9.83 -0.77 -18.10
CA PRO A 124 11.10 -1.02 -18.77
C PRO A 124 12.17 -1.55 -17.80
N LEU A 125 11.84 -2.62 -17.09
CA LEU A 125 12.73 -3.36 -16.20
C LEU A 125 12.69 -4.85 -16.55
N GLU A 126 13.81 -5.52 -16.35
CA GLU A 126 13.90 -6.98 -16.49
C GLU A 126 13.02 -7.69 -15.48
N GLU A 127 12.65 -8.94 -15.78
CA GLU A 127 11.92 -9.80 -14.85
C GLU A 127 12.70 -9.99 -13.55
N GLU A 128 11.98 -10.07 -12.42
CA GLU A 128 12.52 -10.46 -11.12
C GLU A 128 13.67 -9.57 -10.63
N THR A 129 13.58 -8.25 -10.88
CA THR A 129 14.58 -7.26 -10.45
C THR A 129 14.22 -6.56 -9.15
N ALA A 130 12.91 -6.31 -8.88
CA ALA A 130 12.44 -5.55 -7.73
C ALA A 130 12.39 -6.41 -6.45
N ASP A 131 12.81 -5.82 -5.33
CA ASP A 131 12.68 -6.42 -3.99
C ASP A 131 11.39 -6.03 -3.29
N LEU A 132 10.79 -4.90 -3.67
CA LEU A 132 9.48 -4.42 -3.25
C LEU A 132 8.86 -3.63 -4.40
N VAL A 133 7.57 -3.82 -4.63
CA VAL A 133 6.78 -2.93 -5.50
C VAL A 133 5.71 -2.26 -4.65
N PHE A 134 5.53 -0.95 -4.81
CA PHE A 134 4.44 -0.20 -4.19
C PHE A 134 3.61 0.50 -5.27
N VAL A 135 2.30 0.53 -5.11
CA VAL A 135 1.37 1.19 -6.03
C VAL A 135 0.27 1.89 -5.24
N ASP A 136 0.10 3.20 -5.40
CA ASP A 136 -1.13 3.95 -5.04
C ASP A 136 -1.85 4.30 -6.35
N SER A 137 -2.65 3.38 -6.86
CA SER A 137 -3.31 3.53 -8.16
C SER A 137 -4.46 4.54 -8.12
N PRO A 138 -4.86 5.12 -9.26
CA PRO A 138 -6.14 5.81 -9.36
C PRO A 138 -7.31 4.91 -8.91
N TYR A 139 -8.35 5.51 -8.33
CA TYR A 139 -9.55 4.76 -7.89
C TYR A 139 -10.73 4.89 -8.86
N SER A 140 -10.69 5.88 -9.73
CA SER A 140 -11.63 6.22 -10.79
C SER A 140 -11.20 7.52 -11.48
N ASP A 141 -12.10 8.11 -12.25
CA ASP A 141 -12.01 9.41 -12.89
C ASP A 141 -12.37 10.61 -12.00
N ASN A 142 -12.44 10.43 -10.69
CA ASN A 142 -12.88 11.45 -9.73
C ASN A 142 -11.81 12.50 -9.37
N LEU A 143 -10.55 12.24 -9.68
CA LEU A 143 -9.44 13.18 -9.54
C LEU A 143 -8.78 13.43 -10.89
N LYS A 144 -8.57 14.69 -11.22
CA LYS A 144 -7.77 15.05 -12.39
C LYS A 144 -6.29 14.99 -12.02
N TYR A 145 -5.64 13.87 -12.31
CA TYR A 145 -4.20 13.70 -12.07
C TYR A 145 -3.36 14.44 -13.11
N ASN A 146 -3.68 14.24 -14.41
CA ASN A 146 -2.98 14.82 -15.54
C ASN A 146 -3.84 14.78 -16.81
N ASP A 147 -3.33 15.34 -17.92
CA ASP A 147 -4.03 15.36 -19.21
C ASP A 147 -3.58 14.26 -20.19
N HIS A 148 -2.64 13.39 -19.79
CA HIS A 148 -2.13 12.32 -20.65
C HIS A 148 -3.24 11.38 -21.10
N PRO A 149 -3.37 11.06 -22.40
CA PRO A 149 -4.50 10.27 -22.94
C PRO A 149 -4.53 8.84 -22.42
N ALA A 150 -3.38 8.25 -22.10
CA ALA A 150 -3.26 6.90 -21.57
C ALA A 150 -3.42 6.82 -20.03
N CYS A 151 -3.71 7.92 -19.33
CA CYS A 151 -3.87 7.92 -17.87
C CYS A 151 -5.08 7.08 -17.46
N ILE A 152 -4.85 6.02 -16.69
CA ILE A 152 -5.89 5.12 -16.16
C ILE A 152 -6.90 5.90 -15.30
N GLY A 153 -6.45 6.93 -14.57
CA GLY A 153 -7.31 7.80 -13.76
C GLY A 153 -8.31 8.65 -14.53
N LYS A 154 -8.40 8.51 -15.87
CA LYS A 154 -9.44 9.08 -16.71
C LYS A 154 -10.60 8.12 -16.99
N ILE A 155 -10.45 6.86 -16.62
CA ILE A 155 -11.45 5.82 -16.84
C ILE A 155 -12.30 5.70 -15.58
N SER A 156 -13.62 5.68 -15.74
CA SER A 156 -14.53 5.49 -14.62
C SER A 156 -14.45 4.06 -14.07
N CYS A 157 -14.46 3.92 -12.73
CA CYS A 157 -14.57 2.62 -12.09
C CYS A 157 -15.94 1.93 -12.29
N GLU A 158 -16.87 2.57 -12.98
CA GLU A 158 -18.11 1.95 -13.45
C GLU A 158 -17.92 1.15 -14.75
N GLU A 159 -16.78 1.34 -15.44
CA GLU A 159 -16.40 0.63 -16.65
C GLU A 159 -15.48 -0.55 -16.32
N GLU A 160 -15.76 -1.74 -16.85
CA GLU A 160 -14.90 -2.92 -16.69
C GLU A 160 -13.47 -2.64 -17.20
N ARG A 161 -13.35 -1.85 -18.25
CA ARG A 161 -12.07 -1.41 -18.82
C ARG A 161 -11.14 -0.78 -17.78
N PHE A 162 -11.65 -0.07 -16.76
CA PHE A 162 -10.83 0.49 -15.69
C PHE A 162 -10.03 -0.62 -14.98
N PHE A 163 -10.71 -1.70 -14.64
CA PHE A 163 -10.10 -2.83 -13.95
C PHE A 163 -9.18 -3.64 -14.87
N ASP A 164 -9.52 -3.77 -16.16
CA ASP A 164 -8.66 -4.44 -17.14
C ASP A 164 -7.33 -3.69 -17.32
N GLU A 165 -7.35 -2.36 -17.33
CA GLU A 165 -6.13 -1.56 -17.43
C GLU A 165 -5.29 -1.66 -16.15
N LEU A 166 -5.90 -1.69 -14.97
CA LEU A 166 -5.19 -1.97 -13.71
C LEU A 166 -4.61 -3.40 -13.70
N GLU A 167 -5.34 -4.38 -14.22
CA GLU A 167 -4.87 -5.78 -14.27
C GLU A 167 -3.61 -5.94 -15.14
N LYS A 168 -3.48 -5.18 -16.24
CA LYS A 168 -2.24 -5.13 -17.03
C LYS A 168 -1.06 -4.64 -16.17
N ALA A 169 -1.26 -3.55 -15.40
CA ALA A 169 -0.24 -3.04 -14.50
C ALA A 169 0.10 -4.05 -13.38
N MET A 170 -0.88 -4.80 -12.86
CA MET A 170 -0.64 -5.88 -11.89
C MET A 170 0.24 -6.98 -12.47
N GLY A 171 0.01 -7.35 -13.73
CA GLY A 171 0.84 -8.33 -14.46
C GLY A 171 2.30 -7.87 -14.56
N GLU A 172 2.54 -6.61 -14.91
CA GLU A 172 3.87 -6.01 -14.96
C GLU A 172 4.53 -5.95 -13.57
N CYS A 173 3.79 -5.53 -12.53
CA CYS A 173 4.28 -5.57 -11.15
C CYS A 173 4.69 -7.00 -10.74
N CYS A 174 3.92 -8.01 -11.12
CA CYS A 174 4.26 -9.41 -10.87
C CYS A 174 5.51 -9.85 -11.67
N ARG A 175 5.64 -9.41 -12.93
CA ARG A 175 6.79 -9.74 -13.76
C ARG A 175 8.09 -9.23 -13.16
N ILE A 176 8.15 -7.96 -12.79
CA ILE A 176 9.37 -7.32 -12.27
C ILE A 176 9.70 -7.69 -10.83
N LEU A 177 8.72 -8.12 -10.01
CA LEU A 177 8.94 -8.48 -8.61
C LEU A 177 9.64 -9.84 -8.52
N LYS A 178 10.67 -9.94 -7.67
CA LYS A 178 11.34 -11.23 -7.39
C LYS A 178 10.40 -12.23 -6.72
N PRO A 179 10.56 -13.54 -6.93
CA PRO A 179 9.82 -14.57 -6.20
C PRO A 179 9.94 -14.40 -4.68
N GLY A 180 8.87 -14.67 -3.95
CA GLY A 180 8.80 -14.52 -2.48
C GLY A 180 8.74 -13.08 -1.97
N LYS A 181 8.96 -12.08 -2.82
CA LYS A 181 8.91 -10.66 -2.48
C LYS A 181 7.48 -10.11 -2.52
N VAL A 182 7.32 -8.87 -2.05
CA VAL A 182 6.02 -8.29 -1.71
C VAL A 182 5.66 -7.11 -2.62
N LEU A 183 4.38 -7.06 -2.99
CA LEU A 183 3.70 -5.89 -3.55
C LEU A 183 2.81 -5.28 -2.48
N GLY A 184 2.88 -3.95 -2.28
CA GLY A 184 1.89 -3.17 -1.55
C GLY A 184 0.99 -2.42 -2.54
N TRP A 185 -0.32 -2.70 -2.57
CA TRP A 185 -1.27 -2.02 -3.45
C TRP A 185 -2.29 -1.24 -2.62
N LEU A 186 -2.24 0.09 -2.72
CA LEU A 186 -3.12 1.01 -2.01
C LEU A 186 -4.28 1.42 -2.92
N ILE A 187 -5.52 1.29 -2.43
CA ILE A 187 -6.74 1.61 -3.19
C ILE A 187 -7.88 1.99 -2.26
N GLY A 188 -8.82 2.80 -2.71
CA GLY A 188 -10.03 3.16 -1.97
C GLY A 188 -11.29 2.94 -2.78
N ASP A 189 -12.41 2.71 -2.06
CA ASP A 189 -13.73 2.58 -2.67
C ASP A 189 -14.31 3.91 -3.14
N GLN A 190 -15.25 3.85 -4.08
CA GLN A 190 -15.92 5.01 -4.64
C GLN A 190 -17.41 5.07 -4.26
N TRP A 191 -17.86 6.30 -4.06
CA TRP A 191 -19.28 6.64 -3.93
C TRP A 191 -19.57 7.84 -4.82
N VAL A 192 -20.14 7.59 -5.98
CA VAL A 192 -20.42 8.61 -6.99
C VAL A 192 -21.86 8.48 -7.45
N LYS A 193 -22.57 9.60 -7.66
CA LYS A 193 -23.96 9.64 -8.16
C LYS A 193 -24.92 8.70 -7.39
N LYS A 194 -24.78 8.61 -6.07
CA LYS A 194 -25.57 7.72 -5.18
C LYS A 194 -25.33 6.23 -5.38
N LYS A 195 -24.27 5.84 -6.09
CA LYS A 195 -23.87 4.45 -6.29
C LYS A 195 -22.56 4.18 -5.57
N PHE A 196 -22.51 3.07 -4.85
CA PHE A 196 -21.31 2.53 -4.25
C PHE A 196 -20.65 1.54 -5.21
N THR A 197 -19.35 1.70 -5.44
CA THR A 197 -18.53 0.75 -6.18
C THR A 197 -17.44 0.23 -5.24
N PRO A 198 -17.40 -1.08 -4.93
CA PRO A 198 -16.42 -1.69 -4.05
C PRO A 198 -15.09 -1.91 -4.80
N VAL A 199 -14.44 -0.82 -5.19
CA VAL A 199 -13.23 -0.83 -6.03
C VAL A 199 -12.12 -1.67 -5.38
N GLY A 200 -11.97 -1.57 -4.06
CA GLY A 200 -10.97 -2.34 -3.33
C GLY A 200 -11.15 -3.86 -3.51
N PHE A 201 -12.36 -4.38 -3.38
CA PHE A 201 -12.63 -5.81 -3.55
C PHE A 201 -12.47 -6.28 -5.00
N LEU A 202 -12.88 -5.47 -5.98
CA LEU A 202 -12.73 -5.78 -7.40
C LEU A 202 -11.25 -5.80 -7.83
N VAL A 203 -10.43 -4.91 -7.25
CA VAL A 203 -8.98 -4.89 -7.42
C VAL A 203 -8.33 -6.09 -6.71
N TYR A 204 -8.74 -6.39 -5.48
CA TYR A 204 -8.23 -7.52 -4.71
C TYR A 204 -8.44 -8.85 -5.42
N GLU A 205 -9.63 -9.08 -6.00
CA GLU A 205 -9.94 -10.28 -6.78
C GLU A 205 -8.94 -10.47 -7.94
N ARG A 206 -8.59 -9.38 -8.64
CA ARG A 206 -7.62 -9.42 -9.73
C ARG A 206 -6.18 -9.64 -9.24
N LEU A 207 -5.78 -9.01 -8.12
CA LEU A 207 -4.48 -9.25 -7.50
C LEU A 207 -4.29 -10.73 -7.13
N CYS A 208 -5.33 -11.40 -6.66
CA CYS A 208 -5.28 -12.82 -6.30
C CYS A 208 -5.03 -13.76 -7.49
N LYS A 209 -5.12 -13.28 -8.75
CA LYS A 209 -4.73 -14.05 -9.94
C LYS A 209 -3.21 -14.20 -10.07
N TYR A 210 -2.46 -13.25 -9.54
CA TYR A 210 -1.00 -13.13 -9.69
C TYR A 210 -0.24 -13.40 -8.39
N PHE A 211 -0.86 -13.11 -7.24
CA PHE A 211 -0.20 -13.05 -5.95
C PHE A 211 -0.95 -13.86 -4.89
N GLU A 212 -0.22 -14.20 -3.82
CA GLU A 212 -0.78 -14.73 -2.57
C GLU A 212 -0.98 -13.58 -1.57
N THR A 213 -2.10 -13.54 -0.88
CA THR A 213 -2.37 -12.51 0.14
C THR A 213 -1.52 -12.76 1.38
N VAL A 214 -0.80 -11.74 1.82
CA VAL A 214 -0.08 -11.73 3.11
C VAL A 214 -0.97 -11.11 4.18
N ASP A 215 -1.51 -9.90 3.92
CA ASP A 215 -2.38 -9.18 4.85
C ASP A 215 -3.21 -8.10 4.13
N ILE A 216 -4.20 -7.55 4.84
CA ILE A 216 -5.03 -6.44 4.40
C ILE A 216 -5.04 -5.38 5.50
N ILE A 217 -4.50 -4.20 5.18
CA ILE A 217 -4.40 -3.08 6.10
C ILE A 217 -5.47 -2.04 5.77
N CYS A 218 -6.16 -1.54 6.80
CA CYS A 218 -7.03 -0.38 6.70
C CYS A 218 -6.22 0.89 7.01
N VAL A 219 -6.05 1.77 6.03
CA VAL A 219 -5.37 3.05 6.20
C VAL A 219 -6.40 4.16 6.33
N VAL A 220 -6.45 4.83 7.47
CA VAL A 220 -7.40 5.92 7.76
C VAL A 220 -7.15 7.10 6.83
N ARG A 221 -8.22 7.65 6.26
CA ARG A 221 -8.17 8.83 5.39
C ARG A 221 -8.33 10.09 6.21
N ARG A 222 -7.25 10.83 6.40
CA ARG A 222 -7.26 12.14 7.05
C ARG A 222 -7.20 13.28 6.03
N GLY A 223 -7.63 14.47 6.45
CA GLY A 223 -7.52 15.69 5.63
C GLY A 223 -8.34 15.70 4.34
N GLN A 224 -9.37 14.86 4.21
CA GLN A 224 -10.21 14.84 3.02
C GLN A 224 -11.11 16.08 2.92
N ALA A 225 -11.28 16.62 1.70
CA ALA A 225 -12.20 17.73 1.44
C ALA A 225 -13.67 17.42 1.84
N SER A 226 -14.03 16.14 1.85
CA SER A 226 -15.33 15.66 2.34
C SER A 226 -15.40 15.54 3.87
N ASN A 227 -14.30 15.76 4.60
CA ASN A 227 -14.28 15.66 6.07
C ASN A 227 -14.66 17.00 6.72
N THR A 228 -15.82 17.54 6.38
CA THR A 228 -16.35 18.79 6.87
C THR A 228 -17.75 18.63 7.48
N ALA A 229 -18.17 19.54 8.34
CA ALA A 229 -19.50 19.52 8.98
C ALA A 229 -20.64 19.40 7.94
N VAL A 230 -20.51 20.08 6.80
CA VAL A 230 -21.51 20.03 5.71
C VAL A 230 -21.64 18.61 5.13
N TRP A 231 -20.53 17.91 4.92
CA TRP A 231 -20.56 16.55 4.40
C TRP A 231 -21.07 15.55 5.43
N TYR A 232 -20.72 15.71 6.71
CA TYR A 232 -21.31 14.92 7.80
C TYR A 232 -22.83 15.11 7.90
N TYR A 233 -23.32 16.35 7.78
CA TYR A 233 -24.74 16.63 7.74
C TYR A 233 -25.41 15.94 6.52
N ARG A 234 -24.82 16.09 5.32
CA ARG A 234 -25.34 15.45 4.10
C ARG A 234 -25.36 13.93 4.20
N ALA A 235 -24.31 13.33 4.74
CA ALA A 235 -24.23 11.90 4.92
C ALA A 235 -25.38 11.35 5.78
N ARG A 236 -25.69 12.03 6.90
CA ARG A 236 -26.83 11.68 7.78
C ARG A 236 -28.17 11.95 7.10
N LYS A 237 -28.34 13.13 6.49
CA LYS A 237 -29.58 13.52 5.85
C LYS A 237 -29.97 12.64 4.67
N PHE A 238 -28.99 12.20 3.88
CA PHE A 238 -29.20 11.40 2.66
C PHE A 238 -28.81 9.94 2.82
N ASN A 239 -28.56 9.49 4.04
CA ASN A 239 -28.27 8.12 4.43
C ASN A 239 -27.16 7.45 3.58
N PHE A 240 -25.96 8.03 3.58
CA PHE A 240 -24.77 7.42 3.00
C PHE A 240 -23.55 7.59 3.94
N PHE A 241 -22.51 6.80 3.72
CA PHE A 241 -21.28 6.88 4.51
C PHE A 241 -20.15 7.58 3.75
N LEU A 242 -19.42 8.47 4.41
CA LEU A 242 -18.18 9.02 3.89
C LEU A 242 -17.08 7.94 3.88
N ARG A 243 -16.19 7.98 2.89
CA ARG A 243 -15.09 7.02 2.78
C ARG A 243 -14.03 7.34 3.82
N GLY A 244 -13.95 6.55 4.89
CA GLY A 244 -13.08 6.79 6.04
C GLY A 244 -11.70 6.15 5.94
N PHE A 245 -11.48 5.20 5.02
CA PHE A 245 -10.22 4.49 4.89
C PHE A 245 -9.93 4.07 3.44
N LYS A 246 -8.69 3.66 3.20
CA LYS A 246 -8.19 2.95 2.03
C LYS A 246 -7.79 1.54 2.44
N TYR A 247 -7.81 0.60 1.49
CA TYR A 247 -7.17 -0.69 1.66
C TYR A 247 -5.71 -0.60 1.21
N LEU A 248 -4.80 -1.19 1.97
CA LEU A 248 -3.47 -1.52 1.52
C LEU A 248 -3.38 -3.06 1.49
N PHE A 249 -3.41 -3.63 0.31
CA PHE A 249 -3.23 -5.06 0.11
C PHE A 249 -1.76 -5.39 0.11
N ILE A 250 -1.34 -6.26 1.01
CA ILE A 250 0.02 -6.80 1.07
C ILE A 250 -0.01 -8.15 0.37
N MET A 251 0.64 -8.22 -0.77
CA MET A 251 0.57 -9.35 -1.68
C MET A 251 1.97 -9.92 -1.93
N ARG A 252 2.12 -11.23 -1.95
CA ARG A 252 3.40 -11.91 -2.19
C ARG A 252 3.42 -12.61 -3.54
N LYS A 253 4.47 -12.40 -4.33
CA LYS A 253 4.72 -13.22 -5.52
C LYS A 253 5.07 -14.64 -5.07
N PRO A 254 4.42 -15.70 -5.58
CA PRO A 254 4.78 -17.09 -5.26
C PRO A 254 6.24 -17.41 -5.58
N ASP A 255 6.89 -18.23 -4.75
CA ASP A 255 8.30 -18.63 -4.94
C ASP A 255 8.56 -19.50 -6.17
N ALA A 256 7.55 -20.21 -6.66
CA ALA A 256 7.67 -21.06 -7.83
C ALA A 256 6.56 -20.76 -8.84
N LYS A 257 6.90 -20.72 -10.14
CA LYS A 257 5.89 -20.84 -11.20
C LYS A 257 5.12 -22.12 -10.94
N PRO A 258 3.78 -22.14 -10.90
CA PRO A 258 3.03 -23.37 -10.73
C PRO A 258 3.46 -24.32 -11.85
N LYS A 259 3.88 -25.55 -11.51
CA LYS A 259 4.17 -26.59 -12.50
C LYS A 259 2.99 -26.64 -13.46
N LYS A 260 3.22 -26.45 -14.77
CA LYS A 260 2.18 -26.53 -15.80
C LYS A 260 1.36 -27.82 -15.55
N GLY A 261 0.09 -27.67 -15.15
CA GLY A 261 -0.83 -28.79 -14.94
C GLY A 261 -1.60 -28.84 -13.63
N GLY A 262 -1.36 -27.95 -12.67
CA GLY A 262 -2.11 -27.97 -11.41
C GLY A 262 -2.96 -26.72 -11.22
N ARG A 263 -4.28 -26.80 -11.46
CA ARG A 263 -5.23 -25.86 -10.87
C ARG A 263 -5.09 -25.98 -9.35
N ARG A 264 -4.51 -24.99 -8.67
CA ARG A 264 -4.58 -24.94 -7.20
C ARG A 264 -6.05 -24.70 -6.83
N GLU A 265 -6.72 -25.78 -6.42
CA GLU A 265 -7.97 -25.64 -5.67
C GLU A 265 -7.64 -24.92 -4.37
N VAL A 266 -8.21 -23.74 -4.16
CA VAL A 266 -8.22 -23.08 -2.86
C VAL A 266 -9.07 -23.95 -1.94
N LYS A 267 -8.44 -24.86 -1.19
CA LYS A 267 -9.12 -25.60 -0.13
C LYS A 267 -9.38 -24.64 1.01
N TRP A 268 -10.58 -24.09 1.06
CA TRP A 268 -11.09 -23.43 2.25
C TRP A 268 -11.08 -24.43 3.38
N ALA A 269 -10.20 -24.26 4.37
CA ALA A 269 -10.24 -25.04 5.59
C ALA A 269 -11.62 -24.86 6.21
N HIS A 270 -12.38 -25.94 6.32
CA HIS A 270 -13.68 -25.92 6.98
C HIS A 270 -13.49 -25.50 8.43
N TYR A 271 -13.84 -24.28 8.75
CA TYR A 271 -13.92 -23.78 10.11
C TYR A 271 -15.07 -24.53 10.78
N LYS A 272 -14.78 -25.67 11.44
CA LYS A 272 -15.75 -26.33 12.33
C LYS A 272 -15.89 -25.46 13.56
N ARG A 273 -17.00 -24.72 13.67
CA ARG A 273 -17.44 -24.17 14.95
C ARG A 273 -17.60 -25.31 15.92
N LYS A 274 -16.88 -25.29 17.04
CA LYS A 274 -17.16 -26.07 18.25
C LYS A 274 -18.09 -25.26 19.12
#